data_d3855f084d9e3285536c26c837c4510b
#
_entry.id   d3855f084d9e3285536c26c837c4510b
#
_cell.length_a   1.000
_cell.length_b   1.000
_cell.length_c   1.000
_cell.angle_alpha   90.00
_cell.angle_beta   90.00
_cell.angle_gamma   90.00
#
_symmetry.space_group_name_H-M   'P 1'
#
loop_
_entity.id
_entity.type
_entity.pdbx_description
1 polymer ?
#
loop_
_entity_poly.entity_id
_entity_poly.type
_entity_poly.pdbx_seq_one_letter_code
_entity_poly.pdbx_strand_id
1 'polypeptide(L)'
;MAPTFLVVAMLACVLVALPTPLVDLLLSVSLAGSVLLLVASLAIRRSTDFSSFPSLLLLATLFRLSLNVSTTRLILSQADAGRVVDAFASIVVRGDLIVGGVMFAIITIVQYVVIARGSERVAEVAARFALDGLPGHQAAIDADLRAGVISAREAADRRVSL
;
A
#
# COMPACT_ATOMS: atom_id res chain seq x y z
N MET A 1 10.59 -11.61 -9.75
CA MET A 1 11.27 -10.60 -10.62
C MET A 1 10.40 -9.38 -10.94
N ALA A 2 9.12 -9.53 -11.28
CA ALA A 2 8.25 -8.38 -11.56
C ALA A 2 8.10 -7.35 -10.40
N PRO A 3 7.89 -7.74 -9.13
CA PRO A 3 7.75 -6.76 -8.05
C PRO A 3 9.04 -5.98 -7.77
N THR A 4 10.20 -6.62 -7.91
CA THR A 4 11.49 -5.95 -7.69
C THR A 4 11.75 -4.87 -8.75
N PHE A 5 11.44 -5.16 -10.01
CA PHE A 5 11.55 -4.19 -11.10
C PHE A 5 10.60 -2.99 -10.89
N LEU A 6 9.38 -3.23 -10.44
CA LEU A 6 8.43 -2.17 -10.12
C LEU A 6 8.92 -1.26 -8.99
N VAL A 7 9.47 -1.83 -7.91
CA VAL A 7 10.03 -1.04 -6.80
C VAL A 7 11.22 -0.20 -7.28
N VAL A 8 12.11 -0.77 -8.09
CA VAL A 8 13.24 -0.02 -8.67
C VAL A 8 12.77 1.10 -9.59
N ALA A 9 11.75 0.85 -10.43
CA ALA A 9 11.14 1.87 -11.28
C ALA A 9 10.50 3.01 -10.46
N MET A 10 9.84 2.69 -9.35
CA MET A 10 9.28 3.69 -8.43
C MET A 10 10.37 4.52 -7.76
N LEU A 11 11.46 3.92 -7.32
CA LEU A 11 12.62 4.64 -6.77
C LEU A 11 13.27 5.54 -7.82
N ALA A 12 13.41 5.05 -9.05
CA ALA A 12 13.90 5.86 -10.17
C ALA A 12 12.98 7.06 -10.46
N CYS A 13 11.66 6.88 -10.33
CA CYS A 13 10.67 7.93 -10.47
C CYS A 13 10.85 9.07 -9.44
N VAL A 14 11.31 8.73 -8.23
CA VAL A 14 11.63 9.72 -7.17
C VAL A 14 12.91 10.48 -7.49
N LEU A 15 13.91 9.81 -8.06
CA LEU A 15 15.24 10.39 -8.30
C LEU A 15 15.32 11.20 -9.60
N VAL A 16 14.57 10.81 -10.62
CA VAL A 16 14.59 11.43 -11.94
C VAL A 16 13.49 12.48 -12.04
N ALA A 17 13.82 13.68 -12.57
CA ALA A 17 12.82 14.69 -12.89
C ALA A 17 11.98 14.22 -14.08
N LEU A 18 10.72 13.84 -13.82
CA LEU A 18 9.80 13.40 -14.85
C LEU A 18 9.19 14.60 -15.59
N PRO A 19 8.99 14.52 -16.91
CA PRO A 19 8.26 15.54 -17.64
C PRO A 19 6.77 15.56 -17.21
N THR A 20 6.17 16.74 -17.19
CA THR A 20 4.77 16.98 -16.77
C THR A 20 3.75 16.00 -17.39
N PRO A 21 3.77 15.73 -18.73
CA PRO A 21 2.78 14.82 -19.30
C PRO A 21 2.91 13.37 -18.81
N LEU A 22 4.11 12.95 -18.43
CA LEU A 22 4.30 11.62 -17.87
C LEU A 22 3.77 11.54 -16.44
N VAL A 23 3.95 12.59 -15.65
CA VAL A 23 3.38 12.69 -14.29
C VAL A 23 1.86 12.66 -14.36
N ASP A 24 1.25 13.40 -15.28
CA ASP A 24 -0.20 13.40 -15.50
C ASP A 24 -0.75 12.02 -15.87
N LEU A 25 -0.05 11.30 -16.75
CA LEU A 25 -0.43 9.93 -17.10
C LEU A 25 -0.35 9.00 -15.88
N LEU A 26 0.74 9.06 -15.13
CA LEU A 26 0.94 8.22 -13.95
C LEU A 26 -0.05 8.55 -12.84
N LEU A 27 -0.40 9.83 -12.65
CA LEU A 27 -1.45 10.25 -11.71
C LEU A 27 -2.81 9.69 -12.11
N SER A 28 -3.15 9.75 -13.40
CA SER A 28 -4.40 9.18 -13.92
C SER A 28 -4.46 7.67 -13.71
N VAL A 29 -3.37 6.96 -13.97
CA VAL A 29 -3.24 5.52 -13.70
C VAL A 29 -3.36 5.21 -12.20
N SER A 30 -2.74 6.02 -11.34
CA SER A 30 -2.83 5.88 -9.88
C SER A 30 -4.26 6.06 -9.39
N LEU A 31 -4.99 7.05 -9.92
CA LEU A 31 -6.39 7.29 -9.58
C LEU A 31 -7.27 6.12 -10.01
N ALA A 32 -7.16 5.70 -11.27
CA ALA A 32 -7.90 4.56 -11.81
C ALA A 32 -7.59 3.26 -11.03
N GLY A 33 -6.32 3.01 -10.74
CA GLY A 33 -5.88 1.87 -9.94
C GLY A 33 -6.45 1.88 -8.52
N SER A 34 -6.54 3.06 -7.89
CA SER A 34 -7.15 3.20 -6.56
C SER A 34 -8.64 2.88 -6.57
N VAL A 35 -9.37 3.33 -7.59
CA VAL A 35 -10.79 3.00 -7.76
C VAL A 35 -10.99 1.51 -8.01
N LEU A 36 -10.16 0.91 -8.86
CA LEU A 36 -10.20 -0.53 -9.12
C LEU A 36 -9.92 -1.36 -7.86
N LEU A 37 -8.92 -0.97 -7.07
CA LEU A 37 -8.61 -1.62 -5.80
C LEU A 37 -9.76 -1.49 -4.80
N LEU A 38 -10.41 -0.34 -4.75
CA LEU A 38 -11.58 -0.12 -3.90
C LEU A 38 -12.74 -1.05 -4.32
N VAL A 39 -13.07 -1.10 -5.61
CA VAL A 39 -14.13 -1.97 -6.12
C VAL A 39 -13.79 -3.45 -5.90
N ALA A 40 -12.53 -3.84 -6.16
CA ALA A 40 -12.05 -5.19 -5.91
C ALA A 40 -12.18 -5.55 -4.42
N SER A 41 -11.78 -4.66 -3.52
CA SER A 41 -11.91 -4.85 -2.07
C SER A 41 -13.34 -5.08 -1.61
N LEU A 42 -14.31 -4.37 -2.20
CA LEU A 42 -15.74 -4.53 -1.91
C LEU A 42 -16.33 -5.82 -2.52
N ALA A 43 -15.77 -6.30 -3.63
CA ALA A 43 -16.24 -7.49 -4.33
C ALA A 43 -15.75 -8.81 -3.70
N ILE A 44 -14.64 -8.77 -2.95
CA ILE A 44 -14.05 -9.95 -2.31
C ILE A 44 -14.91 -10.39 -1.13
N ARG A 45 -15.50 -11.58 -1.23
CA ARG A 45 -16.34 -12.18 -0.17
C ARG A 45 -15.59 -13.15 0.75
N ARG A 46 -14.41 -13.63 0.34
CA ARG A 46 -13.61 -14.60 1.12
C ARG A 46 -12.17 -14.11 1.19
N SER A 47 -11.64 -13.99 2.41
CA SER A 47 -10.25 -13.58 2.67
C SER A 47 -9.19 -14.56 2.14
N THR A 48 -9.56 -15.80 1.85
CA THR A 48 -8.68 -16.84 1.28
C THR A 48 -8.38 -16.67 -0.20
N ASP A 49 -9.22 -15.93 -0.94
CA ASP A 49 -9.13 -15.84 -2.40
C ASP A 49 -8.08 -14.82 -2.87
N PHE A 50 -7.51 -14.01 -1.96
CA PHE A 50 -6.63 -12.92 -2.32
C PHE A 50 -5.41 -12.77 -1.40
N SER A 51 -4.59 -13.81 -1.32
CA SER A 51 -3.33 -13.79 -0.52
C SER A 51 -2.35 -12.70 -0.97
N SER A 52 -2.44 -12.23 -2.22
CA SER A 52 -1.59 -11.16 -2.79
C SER A 52 -2.10 -9.75 -2.52
N PHE A 53 -3.28 -9.57 -1.89
CA PHE A 53 -3.89 -8.26 -1.68
C PHE A 53 -3.04 -7.31 -0.83
N PRO A 54 -2.42 -7.73 0.28
CA PRO A 54 -1.53 -6.88 1.07
C PRO A 54 -0.33 -6.38 0.26
N SER A 55 0.24 -7.24 -0.59
CA SER A 55 1.37 -6.86 -1.46
C SER A 55 0.96 -5.86 -2.53
N LEU A 56 -0.25 -6.00 -3.10
CA LEU A 56 -0.81 -5.02 -4.05
C LEU A 56 -1.07 -3.66 -3.39
N LEU A 57 -1.60 -3.65 -2.16
CA LEU A 57 -1.79 -2.41 -1.40
C LEU A 57 -0.46 -1.72 -1.09
N LEU A 58 0.55 -2.48 -0.68
CA LEU A 58 1.88 -1.95 -0.43
C LEU A 58 2.47 -1.33 -1.71
N LEU A 59 2.37 -2.04 -2.83
CA LEU A 59 2.86 -1.56 -4.12
C LEU A 59 2.12 -0.28 -4.56
N ALA A 60 0.80 -0.25 -4.42
CA ALA A 60 -0.03 0.91 -4.76
C ALA A 60 0.29 2.12 -3.87
N THR A 61 0.57 1.92 -2.57
CA THR A 61 0.95 3.00 -1.66
C THR A 61 2.35 3.53 -1.95
N LEU A 62 3.31 2.67 -2.27
CA LEU A 62 4.66 3.07 -2.70
C LEU A 62 4.60 3.85 -4.02
N PHE A 63 3.80 3.40 -4.98
CA PHE A 63 3.59 4.10 -6.24
C PHE A 63 3.02 5.50 -6.01
N ARG A 64 1.98 5.63 -5.18
CA ARG A 64 1.41 6.91 -4.81
C ARG A 64 2.41 7.83 -4.12
N LEU A 65 3.21 7.28 -3.19
CA LEU A 65 4.26 8.05 -2.51
C LEU A 65 5.29 8.58 -3.51
N SER A 66 5.76 7.74 -4.44
CA SER A 66 6.69 8.15 -5.49
C SER A 66 6.15 9.28 -6.36
N LEU A 67 4.87 9.19 -6.74
CA LEU A 67 4.19 10.25 -7.49
C LEU A 67 4.05 11.54 -6.71
N ASN A 68 3.71 11.46 -5.41
CA ASN A 68 3.61 12.65 -4.55
C ASN A 68 4.95 13.39 -4.48
N VAL A 69 6.05 12.67 -4.30
CA VAL A 69 7.40 13.26 -4.28
C VAL A 69 7.75 13.88 -5.63
N SER A 70 7.48 13.16 -6.74
CA SER A 70 7.71 13.67 -8.11
C SER A 70 6.90 14.94 -8.40
N THR A 71 5.61 14.93 -8.06
CA THR A 71 4.72 16.08 -8.27
C THR A 71 5.16 17.28 -7.42
N THR A 72 5.48 17.06 -6.15
CA THR A 72 5.98 18.12 -5.26
C THR A 72 7.26 18.74 -5.81
N ARG A 73 8.19 17.92 -6.28
CA ARG A 73 9.43 18.39 -6.90
C ARG A 73 9.15 19.21 -8.16
N LEU A 74 8.22 18.76 -9.00
CA LEU A 74 7.83 19.45 -10.24
C LEU A 74 7.25 20.84 -9.92
N ILE A 75 6.34 20.91 -8.96
CA ILE A 75 5.77 22.18 -8.47
C ILE A 75 6.86 23.13 -7.95
N LEU A 76 7.77 22.63 -7.13
CA LEU A 76 8.83 23.44 -6.52
C LEU A 76 9.88 23.89 -7.53
N SER A 77 10.16 23.09 -8.58
CA SER A 77 11.21 23.39 -9.56
C SER A 77 10.73 24.20 -10.77
N GLN A 78 9.49 23.99 -11.20
CA GLN A 78 8.95 24.56 -12.44
C GLN A 78 7.68 25.39 -12.24
N ALA A 79 7.14 25.46 -11.02
CA ALA A 79 5.86 26.07 -10.68
C ALA A 79 4.69 25.51 -11.54
N ASP A 80 4.81 24.27 -12.01
CA ASP A 80 3.83 23.55 -12.84
C ASP A 80 3.43 22.26 -12.11
N ALA A 81 2.15 22.14 -11.81
CA ALA A 81 1.61 20.97 -11.11
C ALA A 81 1.12 19.87 -12.07
N GLY A 82 1.06 20.15 -13.35
CA GLY A 82 0.43 19.30 -14.36
C GLY A 82 -1.08 19.49 -14.45
N ARG A 83 -1.63 19.07 -15.58
CA ARG A 83 -3.04 19.29 -15.95
C ARG A 83 -4.02 18.58 -15.02
N VAL A 84 -3.65 17.41 -14.50
CA VAL A 84 -4.51 16.62 -13.58
C VAL A 84 -4.64 17.34 -12.25
N VAL A 85 -3.53 17.84 -11.71
CA VAL A 85 -3.53 18.59 -10.44
C VAL A 85 -4.24 19.91 -10.59
N ASP A 86 -4.01 20.64 -11.68
CA ASP A 86 -4.67 21.92 -11.96
C ASP A 86 -6.18 21.76 -12.14
N ALA A 87 -6.62 20.74 -12.85
CA ALA A 87 -8.04 20.43 -13.00
C ALA A 87 -8.69 20.14 -11.64
N PHE A 88 -8.05 19.34 -10.80
CA PHE A 88 -8.53 19.05 -9.46
C PHE A 88 -8.57 20.31 -8.59
N ALA A 89 -7.50 21.09 -8.59
CA ALA A 89 -7.41 22.34 -7.84
C ALA A 89 -8.48 23.35 -8.27
N SER A 90 -8.74 23.47 -9.57
CA SER A 90 -9.78 24.38 -10.09
C SER A 90 -11.20 24.00 -9.65
N ILE A 91 -11.47 22.72 -9.49
CA ILE A 91 -12.78 22.21 -9.02
C ILE A 91 -12.92 22.41 -7.50
N VAL A 92 -11.87 22.10 -6.74
CA VAL A 92 -11.91 22.03 -5.27
C VAL A 92 -11.66 23.41 -4.63
N VAL A 93 -10.65 24.14 -5.11
CA VAL A 93 -10.16 25.38 -4.49
C VAL A 93 -10.74 26.62 -5.17
N ARG A 94 -11.06 26.53 -6.47
CA ARG A 94 -11.60 27.63 -7.28
C ARG A 94 -10.79 28.95 -7.20
N GLY A 95 -9.49 28.83 -6.95
CA GLY A 95 -8.60 29.98 -6.81
C GLY A 95 -8.68 30.76 -5.50
N ASP A 96 -9.49 30.30 -4.53
CA ASP A 96 -9.60 30.91 -3.22
C ASP A 96 -8.64 30.24 -2.22
N LEU A 97 -7.67 31.00 -1.73
CA LEU A 97 -6.65 30.51 -0.80
C LEU A 97 -7.25 30.02 0.54
N ILE A 98 -8.33 30.68 1.00
CA ILE A 98 -8.99 30.31 2.26
C ILE A 98 -9.69 28.96 2.09
N VAL A 99 -10.43 28.79 0.99
CA VAL A 99 -11.07 27.50 0.66
C VAL A 99 -10.00 26.42 0.51
N GLY A 100 -8.89 26.70 -0.17
CA GLY A 100 -7.77 25.78 -0.30
C GLY A 100 -7.17 25.37 1.04
N GLY A 101 -6.96 26.30 1.95
CA GLY A 101 -6.45 26.06 3.30
C GLY A 101 -7.40 25.19 4.15
N VAL A 102 -8.69 25.46 4.11
CA VAL A 102 -9.70 24.66 4.81
C VAL A 102 -9.78 23.25 4.25
N MET A 103 -9.81 23.09 2.93
CA MET A 103 -9.82 21.78 2.27
C MET A 103 -8.55 20.97 2.58
N PHE A 104 -7.38 21.63 2.56
CA PHE A 104 -6.12 20.99 2.96
C PHE A 104 -6.18 20.49 4.41
N ALA A 105 -6.67 21.29 5.34
CA ALA A 105 -6.80 20.90 6.74
C ALA A 105 -7.75 19.70 6.91
N ILE A 106 -8.91 19.74 6.26
CA ILE A 106 -9.90 18.64 6.29
C ILE A 106 -9.30 17.34 5.75
N ILE A 107 -8.69 17.40 4.56
CA ILE A 107 -8.08 16.22 3.91
C ILE A 107 -6.96 15.66 4.80
N THR A 108 -6.11 16.51 5.36
CA THR A 108 -5.01 16.10 6.24
C THR A 108 -5.52 15.40 7.50
N ILE A 109 -6.55 15.94 8.15
CA ILE A 109 -7.15 15.35 9.36
C ILE A 109 -7.78 13.99 9.01
N VAL A 110 -8.57 13.93 7.93
CA VAL A 110 -9.21 12.68 7.49
C VAL A 110 -8.14 11.63 7.16
N GLN A 111 -7.11 12.01 6.41
CA GLN A 111 -6.03 11.11 6.05
C GLN A 111 -5.28 10.59 7.28
N TYR A 112 -4.98 11.47 8.24
CA TYR A 112 -4.36 11.07 9.51
C TYR A 112 -5.22 10.05 10.27
N VAL A 113 -6.51 10.32 10.44
CA VAL A 113 -7.44 9.42 11.15
C VAL A 113 -7.57 8.09 10.42
N VAL A 114 -7.69 8.10 9.09
CA VAL A 114 -7.81 6.87 8.28
C VAL A 114 -6.54 6.03 8.37
N ILE A 115 -5.36 6.66 8.28
CA ILE A 115 -4.08 5.95 8.37
C ILE A 115 -3.88 5.37 9.78
N ALA A 116 -4.10 6.17 10.83
CA ALA A 116 -3.93 5.73 12.21
C ALA A 116 -4.83 4.53 12.53
N ARG A 117 -6.13 4.65 12.29
CA ARG A 117 -7.08 3.56 12.53
C ARG A 117 -6.91 2.37 11.59
N GLY A 118 -6.52 2.64 10.34
CA GLY A 118 -6.24 1.60 9.34
C GLY A 118 -5.05 0.74 9.73
N SER A 119 -3.95 1.36 10.18
CA SER A 119 -2.74 0.64 10.60
C SER A 119 -2.96 -0.21 11.85
N GLU A 120 -3.73 0.28 12.82
CA GLU A 120 -4.13 -0.50 14.00
C GLU A 120 -4.90 -1.77 13.62
N ARG A 121 -5.89 -1.65 12.71
CA ARG A 121 -6.67 -2.79 12.22
C ARG A 121 -5.82 -3.79 11.45
N VAL A 122 -4.92 -3.31 10.59
CA VAL A 122 -4.01 -4.20 9.85
C VAL A 122 -3.09 -4.94 10.80
N ALA A 123 -2.55 -4.28 11.81
CA ALA A 123 -1.69 -4.91 12.83
C ALA A 123 -2.47 -5.95 13.66
N GLU A 124 -3.70 -5.64 14.08
CA GLU A 124 -4.57 -6.57 14.82
C GLU A 124 -4.87 -7.83 14.00
N VAL A 125 -5.25 -7.65 12.73
CA VAL A 125 -5.56 -8.76 11.83
C VAL A 125 -4.32 -9.59 11.52
N ALA A 126 -3.17 -8.96 11.29
CA ALA A 126 -1.90 -9.66 11.05
C ALA A 126 -1.47 -10.49 12.27
N ALA A 127 -1.58 -9.92 13.48
CA ALA A 127 -1.28 -10.64 14.72
C ALA A 127 -2.23 -11.84 14.93
N ARG A 128 -3.51 -11.67 14.63
CA ARG A 128 -4.50 -12.76 14.74
C ARG A 128 -4.20 -13.89 13.77
N PHE A 129 -3.87 -13.59 12.49
CA PHE A 129 -3.51 -14.63 11.51
C PHE A 129 -2.23 -15.37 11.91
N ALA A 130 -1.24 -14.69 12.47
CA ALA A 130 -0.03 -15.33 12.98
C ALA A 130 -0.35 -16.28 14.12
N LEU A 131 -1.21 -15.87 15.07
CA LEU A 131 -1.62 -16.70 16.21
C LEU A 131 -2.52 -17.86 15.80
N ASP A 132 -3.46 -17.68 14.88
CA ASP A 132 -4.38 -18.72 14.41
C ASP A 132 -3.65 -19.81 13.59
N GLY A 133 -2.52 -19.51 12.98
CA GLY A 133 -1.68 -20.46 12.26
C GLY A 133 -0.81 -21.35 13.15
N LEU A 134 -0.42 -20.87 14.32
CA LEU A 134 0.50 -21.59 15.24
C LEU A 134 0.00 -22.97 15.68
N PRO A 135 -1.27 -23.18 16.09
CA PRO A 135 -1.74 -24.50 16.50
C PRO A 135 -1.67 -25.53 15.36
N GLY A 136 -1.95 -25.11 14.13
CA GLY A 136 -1.86 -25.96 12.95
C GLY A 136 -0.42 -26.42 12.66
N HIS A 137 0.53 -25.50 12.73
CA HIS A 137 1.95 -25.82 12.58
C HIS A 137 2.48 -26.73 13.69
N GLN A 138 2.10 -26.47 14.94
CA GLN A 138 2.45 -27.34 16.06
C GLN A 138 1.87 -28.75 15.91
N ALA A 139 0.60 -28.87 15.52
CA ALA A 139 -0.04 -30.14 15.27
C ALA A 139 0.63 -30.95 14.13
N ALA A 140 1.08 -30.28 13.07
CA ALA A 140 1.83 -30.91 11.99
C ALA A 140 3.18 -31.44 12.46
N ILE A 141 3.96 -30.65 13.24
CA ILE A 141 5.23 -31.10 13.81
C ILE A 141 5.03 -32.30 14.74
N ASP A 142 3.95 -32.29 15.55
CA ASP A 142 3.63 -33.40 16.44
C ASP A 142 3.20 -34.68 15.69
N ALA A 143 2.52 -34.51 14.56
CA ALA A 143 2.17 -35.63 13.68
C ALA A 143 3.41 -36.24 13.04
N ASP A 144 4.32 -35.43 12.51
CA ASP A 144 5.58 -35.87 11.89
C ASP A 144 6.50 -36.58 12.91
N LEU A 145 6.54 -36.08 14.14
CA LEU A 145 7.29 -36.70 15.23
C LEU A 145 6.70 -38.08 15.60
N ARG A 146 5.38 -38.18 15.74
CA ARG A 146 4.69 -39.46 16.03
C ARG A 146 4.82 -40.48 14.90
N ALA A 147 4.84 -40.00 13.67
CA ALA A 147 5.04 -40.84 12.47
C ALA A 147 6.51 -41.30 12.31
N GLY A 148 7.43 -40.77 13.13
CA GLY A 148 8.87 -41.09 13.02
C GLY A 148 9.56 -40.47 11.81
N VAL A 149 8.92 -39.50 11.16
CA VAL A 149 9.46 -38.79 9.99
C VAL A 149 10.57 -37.81 10.39
N ILE A 150 10.45 -37.21 11.59
CA ILE A 150 11.43 -36.30 12.16
C ILE A 150 11.88 -36.77 13.55
N SER A 151 13.12 -36.43 13.91
CA SER A 151 13.66 -36.70 15.24
C SER A 151 13.13 -35.72 16.28
N ALA A 152 13.19 -36.08 17.58
CA ALA A 152 12.81 -35.21 18.68
C ALA A 152 13.61 -33.89 18.71
N ARG A 153 14.87 -33.93 18.29
CA ARG A 153 15.74 -32.75 18.20
C ARG A 153 15.30 -31.81 17.07
N GLU A 154 14.99 -32.38 15.92
CA GLU A 154 14.48 -31.62 14.75
C GLU A 154 13.09 -31.02 15.01
N ALA A 155 12.22 -31.74 15.74
CA ALA A 155 10.92 -31.21 16.16
C ALA A 155 11.09 -30.02 17.13
N ALA A 156 12.07 -30.06 18.04
CA ALA A 156 12.37 -28.97 18.93
C ALA A 156 12.87 -27.73 18.15
N ASP A 157 13.79 -27.93 17.21
CA ASP A 157 14.31 -26.84 16.37
C ASP A 157 13.21 -26.19 15.51
N ARG A 158 12.31 -27.00 14.93
CA ARG A 158 11.16 -26.48 14.14
C ARG A 158 10.15 -25.73 15.01
N ARG A 159 9.95 -26.11 16.30
CA ARG A 159 9.09 -25.36 17.22
C ARG A 159 9.67 -24.00 17.61
N VAL A 160 10.98 -23.88 17.70
CA VAL A 160 11.65 -22.60 18.00
C VAL A 160 11.62 -21.65 16.80
N SER A 161 11.50 -22.18 15.57
CA SER A 161 11.47 -21.39 14.34
C SER A 161 10.06 -20.93 13.93
N LEU A 162 9.00 -21.30 14.65
CA LEU A 162 7.62 -20.86 14.47
C LEU A 162 7.37 -19.47 15.10
#